data_74da1800c88d20f6c171942e125ea6b9
#
_entry.id   74da1800c88d20f6c171942e125ea6b9
#
_cell.length_a   1.000
_cell.length_b   1.000
_cell.length_c   1.000
_cell.angle_alpha   90.00
_cell.angle_beta   90.00
_cell.angle_gamma   90.00
#
_symmetry.space_group_name_H-M   'P 1'
#
loop_
_entity.id
_entity.type
_entity.pdbx_description
1 polymer ?
#
loop_
_entity_poly.entity_id
_entity_poly.type
_entity_poly.pdbx_seq_one_letter_code
_entity_poly.pdbx_strand_id
1 'polypeptide(L)'
;MVSIKQEDGTYADQEDDKTVMVDEQTHIQLLKLDKKSGQALGGAKFVVTDSKGKEVMKFVTKDEGYDITGKLVVGETYTFTETSAPSGYQLAEPVKITIKDTSKVQTVTVKDVPIPDVPDTPQTGGTLPVIPLAAGFFGVAAAALMVWKKRGVVKK
;
A
#
# COMPACT_ATOMS: atom_id res chain seq x y z
N MET A 1 8.96 -39.72 30.12
CA MET A 1 9.85 -39.82 31.28
C MET A 1 10.65 -41.10 31.08
N VAL A 2 11.95 -41.03 30.83
CA VAL A 2 12.82 -42.19 30.61
C VAL A 2 13.74 -42.25 31.83
N SER A 3 13.58 -43.27 32.65
CA SER A 3 14.46 -43.50 33.81
C SER A 3 15.64 -44.36 33.37
N ILE A 4 16.84 -43.89 33.61
CA ILE A 4 18.09 -44.65 33.33
C ILE A 4 18.57 -45.33 34.61
N LYS A 5 18.77 -46.66 34.53
CA LYS A 5 19.31 -47.44 35.65
C LYS A 5 20.78 -47.13 35.82
N GLN A 6 21.18 -46.67 37.01
CA GLN A 6 22.57 -46.42 37.38
C GLN A 6 23.28 -47.72 37.82
N GLU A 7 24.61 -47.73 37.82
CA GLU A 7 25.43 -48.91 38.19
C GLU A 7 25.21 -49.37 39.65
N ASP A 8 24.73 -48.47 40.50
CA ASP A 8 24.40 -48.76 41.91
C ASP A 8 22.97 -49.34 42.07
N GLY A 9 22.24 -49.54 41.00
CA GLY A 9 20.88 -50.10 40.99
C GLY A 9 19.78 -49.08 41.23
N THR A 10 20.10 -47.81 41.44
CA THR A 10 19.11 -46.73 41.56
C THR A 10 18.66 -46.23 40.20
N TYR A 11 17.47 -45.69 40.14
CA TYR A 11 16.95 -45.01 38.95
C TYR A 11 17.05 -43.50 39.17
N ALA A 12 17.83 -42.81 38.34
CA ALA A 12 17.81 -41.38 38.30
C ALA A 12 16.81 -40.94 37.24
N ASP A 13 15.88 -40.10 37.61
CA ASP A 13 15.11 -39.33 36.65
C ASP A 13 16.05 -38.34 36.00
N GLN A 14 16.35 -38.56 34.70
CA GLN A 14 16.94 -37.49 33.93
C GLN A 14 15.89 -36.38 33.88
N GLU A 15 16.20 -35.24 34.48
CA GLU A 15 15.53 -34.00 34.06
C GLU A 15 15.71 -33.94 32.54
N ASP A 16 14.59 -34.06 31.82
CA ASP A 16 14.56 -33.78 30.41
C ASP A 16 15.24 -32.43 30.27
N ASP A 17 16.42 -32.43 29.65
CA ASP A 17 17.03 -31.23 29.13
C ASP A 17 16.07 -30.72 28.05
N LYS A 18 14.99 -30.11 28.54
CA LYS A 18 13.96 -29.51 27.76
C LYS A 18 14.62 -28.31 27.11
N THR A 19 15.29 -28.57 26.00
CA THR A 19 15.69 -27.51 25.08
C THR A 19 14.43 -26.77 24.71
N VAL A 20 14.12 -25.72 25.44
CA VAL A 20 13.05 -24.80 25.11
C VAL A 20 13.53 -24.13 23.84
N MET A 21 13.11 -24.66 22.70
CA MET A 21 13.21 -23.93 21.45
C MET A 21 12.30 -22.70 21.58
N VAL A 22 12.93 -21.59 21.92
CA VAL A 22 12.24 -20.28 21.85
C VAL A 22 12.20 -19.96 20.37
N ASP A 23 11.08 -20.26 19.73
CA ASP A 23 10.78 -19.80 18.39
C ASP A 23 10.55 -18.29 18.48
N GLU A 24 11.59 -17.51 18.19
CA GLU A 24 11.48 -16.05 18.18
C GLU A 24 10.56 -15.66 17.04
N GLN A 25 9.41 -15.09 17.39
CA GLN A 25 8.44 -14.61 16.42
C GLN A 25 9.09 -13.56 15.51
N THR A 26 8.94 -13.74 14.20
CA THR A 26 9.40 -12.76 13.23
C THR A 26 8.64 -11.45 13.40
N HIS A 27 9.37 -10.38 13.76
CA HIS A 27 8.81 -9.06 13.97
C HIS A 27 8.68 -8.31 12.66
N ILE A 28 7.46 -7.86 12.35
CA ILE A 28 7.14 -7.11 11.13
C ILE A 28 6.31 -5.89 11.50
N GLN A 29 6.70 -4.74 10.99
CA GLN A 29 5.93 -3.52 11.13
C GLN A 29 5.75 -2.79 9.80
N LEU A 30 4.64 -2.11 9.62
CA LEU A 30 4.43 -1.18 8.52
C LEU A 30 4.57 0.26 9.03
N LEU A 31 5.43 1.05 8.37
CA LEU A 31 5.54 2.48 8.56
C LEU A 31 4.94 3.21 7.36
N LYS A 32 3.91 3.99 7.63
CA LYS A 32 3.31 4.91 6.66
C LYS A 32 3.89 6.29 6.87
N LEU A 33 4.50 6.88 5.85
CA LEU A 33 5.23 8.15 5.96
C LEU A 33 4.78 9.15 4.89
N ASP A 34 4.81 10.43 5.24
CA ASP A 34 4.81 11.52 4.27
C ASP A 34 6.12 11.52 3.49
N LYS A 35 6.05 11.50 2.17
CA LYS A 35 7.22 11.46 1.29
C LYS A 35 8.10 12.71 1.41
N LYS A 36 7.51 13.86 1.73
CA LYS A 36 8.19 15.15 1.78
C LYS A 36 8.83 15.42 3.14
N SER A 37 8.06 15.23 4.22
CA SER A 37 8.54 15.53 5.59
C SER A 37 9.15 14.31 6.29
N GLY A 38 8.83 13.08 5.87
CA GLY A 38 9.20 11.85 6.55
C GLY A 38 8.40 11.57 7.82
N GLN A 39 7.39 12.37 8.13
CA GLN A 39 6.54 12.16 9.30
C GLN A 39 5.63 10.94 9.11
N ALA A 40 5.33 10.26 10.20
CA ALA A 40 4.40 9.14 10.18
C ALA A 40 2.96 9.62 9.90
N LEU A 41 2.21 8.79 9.16
CA LEU A 41 0.84 9.06 8.74
C LEU A 41 -0.10 7.98 9.26
N GLY A 42 -1.06 8.37 10.09
CA GLY A 42 -2.18 7.54 10.48
C GLY A 42 -3.36 7.66 9.51
N GLY A 43 -4.32 6.73 9.64
CA GLY A 43 -5.58 6.77 8.90
C GLY A 43 -5.56 6.14 7.50
N ALA A 44 -4.42 5.68 7.00
CA ALA A 44 -4.35 4.93 5.75
C ALA A 44 -4.94 3.52 5.92
N LYS A 45 -5.78 3.08 4.98
CA LYS A 45 -6.36 1.74 4.98
C LYS A 45 -5.57 0.81 4.06
N PHE A 46 -5.18 -0.33 4.60
CA PHE A 46 -4.42 -1.35 3.88
C PHE A 46 -5.16 -2.67 3.77
N VAL A 47 -4.93 -3.35 2.66
CA VAL A 47 -5.23 -4.76 2.44
C VAL A 47 -3.91 -5.47 2.15
N VAL A 48 -3.67 -6.59 2.82
CA VAL A 48 -2.52 -7.47 2.58
C VAL A 48 -3.02 -8.73 1.91
N THR A 49 -2.40 -9.08 0.78
CA THR A 49 -2.70 -10.31 0.05
C THR A 49 -1.47 -11.20 -0.03
N ASP A 50 -1.69 -12.52 -0.08
CA ASP A 50 -0.65 -13.51 -0.34
C ASP A 50 -0.23 -13.53 -1.83
N SER A 51 0.71 -14.42 -2.19
CA SER A 51 1.21 -14.60 -3.55
C SER A 51 0.13 -15.05 -4.55
N LYS A 52 -0.99 -15.60 -4.07
CA LYS A 52 -2.15 -16.05 -4.86
C LYS A 52 -3.24 -14.98 -4.97
N GLY A 53 -3.02 -13.80 -4.39
CA GLY A 53 -3.99 -12.71 -4.36
C GLY A 53 -5.09 -12.87 -3.32
N LYS A 54 -5.02 -13.89 -2.44
CA LYS A 54 -5.97 -14.06 -1.34
C LYS A 54 -5.71 -13.04 -0.25
N GLU A 55 -6.76 -12.37 0.20
CA GLU A 55 -6.70 -11.44 1.33
C GLU A 55 -6.34 -12.20 2.62
N VAL A 56 -5.29 -11.71 3.31
CA VAL A 56 -4.79 -12.24 4.57
C VAL A 56 -5.25 -11.37 5.74
N MET A 57 -5.20 -10.04 5.56
CA MET A 57 -5.59 -9.11 6.61
C MET A 57 -5.91 -7.72 6.05
N LYS A 58 -6.66 -6.96 6.86
CA LYS A 58 -6.93 -5.51 6.68
C LYS A 58 -6.61 -4.76 7.94
N PHE A 59 -6.15 -3.53 7.80
CA PHE A 59 -5.92 -2.65 8.96
C PHE A 59 -5.91 -1.18 8.55
N VAL A 60 -5.90 -0.32 9.56
CA VAL A 60 -5.75 1.14 9.43
C VAL A 60 -4.47 1.54 10.14
N THR A 61 -3.64 2.34 9.50
CA THR A 61 -2.38 2.81 10.09
C THR A 61 -2.63 3.79 11.23
N LYS A 62 -1.69 3.80 12.18
CA LYS A 62 -1.57 4.79 13.25
C LYS A 62 -0.33 5.63 13.02
N ASP A 63 -0.22 6.74 13.73
CA ASP A 63 0.93 7.64 13.62
C ASP A 63 2.27 7.02 14.12
N GLU A 64 2.19 5.87 14.80
CA GLU A 64 3.34 5.13 15.33
C GLU A 64 3.75 3.93 14.48
N GLY A 65 3.09 3.72 13.33
CA GLY A 65 3.22 2.50 12.55
C GLY A 65 2.20 1.42 12.97
N TYR A 66 2.23 0.29 12.28
CA TYR A 66 1.32 -0.82 12.52
C TYR A 66 2.11 -2.12 12.69
N ASP A 67 1.95 -2.77 13.86
CA ASP A 67 2.59 -4.05 14.15
C ASP A 67 1.82 -5.22 13.54
N ILE A 68 2.56 -6.06 12.79
CA ILE A 68 2.02 -7.24 12.06
C ILE A 68 2.67 -8.53 12.60
N THR A 69 3.43 -8.44 13.67
CA THR A 69 4.18 -9.56 14.25
C THR A 69 3.28 -10.80 14.43
N GLY A 70 3.79 -11.96 14.02
CA GLY A 70 3.11 -13.26 14.15
C GLY A 70 1.90 -13.48 13.23
N LYS A 71 1.63 -12.57 12.29
CA LYS A 71 0.47 -12.67 11.37
C LYS A 71 0.83 -13.14 9.96
N LEU A 72 2.09 -13.10 9.59
CA LEU A 72 2.60 -13.48 8.29
C LEU A 72 3.60 -14.63 8.41
N VAL A 73 3.66 -15.48 7.39
CA VAL A 73 4.49 -16.70 7.37
C VAL A 73 5.85 -16.38 6.76
N VAL A 74 6.92 -16.86 7.40
CA VAL A 74 8.30 -16.77 6.91
C VAL A 74 8.43 -17.49 5.57
N GLY A 75 9.19 -16.91 4.64
CA GLY A 75 9.39 -17.43 3.30
C GLY A 75 8.32 -17.06 2.28
N GLU A 76 7.14 -16.63 2.74
CA GLU A 76 6.04 -16.24 1.87
C GLU A 76 6.16 -14.78 1.43
N THR A 77 5.59 -14.48 0.26
CA THR A 77 5.57 -13.12 -0.31
C THR A 77 4.18 -12.53 -0.18
N TYR A 78 4.13 -11.31 0.33
CA TYR A 78 2.88 -10.55 0.53
C TYR A 78 2.91 -9.24 -0.22
N THR A 79 1.72 -8.80 -0.66
CA THR A 79 1.51 -7.49 -1.28
C THR A 79 0.67 -6.62 -0.35
N PHE A 80 1.22 -5.47 0.00
CA PHE A 80 0.55 -4.43 0.79
C PHE A 80 -0.03 -3.40 -0.16
N THR A 81 -1.34 -3.32 -0.22
CA THR A 81 -2.07 -2.37 -1.08
C THR A 81 -2.80 -1.36 -0.22
N GLU A 82 -2.52 -0.10 -0.42
CA GLU A 82 -3.27 0.97 0.17
C GLU A 82 -4.60 1.14 -0.57
N THR A 83 -5.72 1.05 0.14
CA THR A 83 -7.06 1.20 -0.44
C THR A 83 -7.69 2.55 -0.15
N SER A 84 -7.14 3.29 0.80
CA SER A 84 -7.53 4.66 1.13
C SER A 84 -6.35 5.38 1.75
N ALA A 85 -5.89 6.46 1.13
CA ALA A 85 -4.88 7.34 1.70
C ALA A 85 -5.47 8.24 2.80
N PRO A 86 -4.65 8.78 3.70
CA PRO A 86 -5.05 9.84 4.61
C PRO A 86 -5.52 11.08 3.84
N SER A 87 -6.34 11.92 4.48
CA SER A 87 -6.80 13.17 3.87
C SER A 87 -5.63 14.06 3.44
N GLY A 88 -5.67 14.59 2.23
CA GLY A 88 -4.62 15.42 1.65
C GLY A 88 -3.46 14.65 1.00
N TYR A 89 -3.56 13.34 0.86
CA TYR A 89 -2.53 12.49 0.24
C TYR A 89 -3.05 11.68 -0.94
N GLN A 90 -2.15 11.38 -1.87
CA GLN A 90 -2.39 10.46 -2.97
C GLN A 90 -2.16 9.02 -2.51
N LEU A 91 -2.89 8.06 -3.09
CA LEU A 91 -2.66 6.63 -2.86
C LEU A 91 -1.23 6.24 -3.27
N ALA A 92 -0.57 5.44 -2.42
CA ALA A 92 0.72 4.85 -2.76
C ALA A 92 0.58 3.63 -3.67
N GLU A 93 1.64 3.35 -4.42
CA GLU A 93 1.77 2.10 -5.15
C GLU A 93 1.90 0.90 -4.20
N PRO A 94 1.36 -0.27 -4.58
CA PRO A 94 1.48 -1.48 -3.78
C PRO A 94 2.94 -1.89 -3.55
N VAL A 95 3.24 -2.34 -2.33
CA VAL A 95 4.58 -2.80 -1.93
C VAL A 95 4.56 -4.31 -1.73
N LYS A 96 5.51 -5.02 -2.38
CA LYS A 96 5.74 -6.45 -2.18
C LYS A 96 6.93 -6.69 -1.27
N ILE A 97 6.78 -7.63 -0.33
CA ILE A 97 7.87 -8.09 0.54
C ILE A 97 7.79 -9.60 0.72
N THR A 98 8.96 -10.26 0.72
CA THR A 98 9.10 -11.65 1.18
C THR A 98 9.55 -11.63 2.62
N ILE A 99 8.82 -12.34 3.50
CA ILE A 99 9.12 -12.38 4.92
C ILE A 99 10.36 -13.25 5.15
N LYS A 100 11.39 -12.68 5.75
CA LYS A 100 12.65 -13.37 6.04
C LYS A 100 12.60 -14.00 7.43
N ASP A 101 13.27 -15.12 7.58
CA ASP A 101 13.55 -15.71 8.88
C ASP A 101 14.67 -14.90 9.56
N THR A 102 14.29 -14.07 10.54
CA THR A 102 15.23 -13.20 11.25
C THR A 102 14.63 -12.68 12.55
N SER A 103 15.44 -12.60 13.59
CA SER A 103 15.08 -11.95 14.86
C SER A 103 15.01 -10.43 14.78
N LYS A 104 15.44 -9.83 13.64
CA LYS A 104 15.39 -8.38 13.43
C LYS A 104 14.02 -7.95 12.94
N VAL A 105 13.57 -6.77 13.40
CA VAL A 105 12.33 -6.15 12.90
C VAL A 105 12.44 -5.87 11.40
N GLN A 106 11.52 -6.43 10.62
CA GLN A 106 11.37 -6.15 9.20
C GLN A 106 10.36 -5.02 9.02
N THR A 107 10.78 -3.93 8.41
CA THR A 107 9.94 -2.76 8.23
C THR A 107 9.48 -2.63 6.78
N VAL A 108 8.16 -2.62 6.58
CA VAL A 108 7.54 -2.25 5.30
C VAL A 108 7.29 -0.74 5.34
N THR A 109 7.98 0.01 4.48
CA THR A 109 7.81 1.47 4.41
C THR A 109 6.98 1.84 3.19
N VAL A 110 5.87 2.53 3.42
CA VAL A 110 5.00 3.08 2.37
C VAL A 110 4.97 4.60 2.50
N LYS A 111 5.20 5.31 1.39
CA LYS A 111 5.29 6.78 1.38
C LYS A 111 4.22 7.37 0.50
N ASP A 112 3.43 8.31 1.05
CA ASP A 112 2.44 9.07 0.30
C ASP A 112 2.97 10.43 -0.12
N VAL A 113 2.51 10.85 -1.29
CA VAL A 113 2.76 12.20 -1.81
C VAL A 113 1.61 13.10 -1.37
N PRO A 114 1.89 14.22 -0.68
CA PRO A 114 0.84 15.20 -0.39
C PRO A 114 0.24 15.75 -1.70
N ILE A 115 -1.09 15.89 -1.72
CA ILE A 115 -1.78 16.59 -2.80
C ILE A 115 -1.45 18.08 -2.64
N PRO A 116 -0.92 18.75 -3.68
CA PRO A 116 -0.66 20.18 -3.59
C PRO A 116 -1.96 20.95 -3.28
N ASP A 117 -1.89 21.87 -2.34
CA ASP A 117 -2.97 22.83 -2.14
C ASP A 117 -3.13 23.61 -3.44
N VAL A 118 -4.29 23.47 -4.07
CA VAL A 118 -4.66 24.36 -5.17
C VAL A 118 -4.95 25.71 -4.49
N PRO A 119 -4.17 26.77 -4.80
CA PRO A 119 -4.49 28.09 -4.25
C PRO A 119 -5.95 28.41 -4.59
N ASP A 120 -6.74 28.77 -3.60
CA ASP A 120 -8.08 29.31 -3.85
C ASP A 120 -7.90 30.41 -4.87
N THR A 121 -8.38 30.18 -6.10
CA THR A 121 -8.47 31.27 -7.06
C THR A 121 -9.38 32.30 -6.39
N PRO A 122 -8.89 33.54 -6.14
CA PRO A 122 -9.78 34.54 -5.57
C PRO A 122 -11.01 34.59 -6.45
N GLN A 123 -12.16 34.24 -5.88
CA GLN A 123 -13.43 34.51 -6.55
C GLN A 123 -13.47 36.03 -6.67
N THR A 124 -12.96 36.54 -7.78
CA THR A 124 -13.31 37.89 -8.20
C THR A 124 -14.83 37.85 -8.42
N GLY A 125 -15.57 38.29 -7.42
CA GLY A 125 -17.01 38.55 -7.50
C GLY A 125 -17.29 39.68 -8.49
N GLY A 126 -16.86 39.48 -9.72
CA GLY A 126 -17.30 40.26 -10.87
C GLY A 126 -18.61 39.63 -11.28
N THR A 127 -19.71 40.32 -11.01
CA THR A 127 -20.95 40.14 -11.74
C THR A 127 -20.58 40.21 -13.23
N LEU A 128 -20.59 39.07 -13.89
CA LEU A 128 -20.43 39.05 -15.35
C LEU A 128 -21.60 39.89 -15.90
N PRO A 129 -21.32 40.92 -16.72
CA PRO A 129 -22.41 41.65 -17.39
C PRO A 129 -23.18 40.61 -18.20
N VAL A 130 -24.46 40.45 -17.92
CA VAL A 130 -25.35 39.61 -18.71
C VAL A 130 -25.43 40.32 -20.08
N ILE A 131 -24.57 39.87 -21.00
CA ILE A 131 -24.72 40.26 -22.40
C ILE A 131 -25.95 39.51 -22.88
N PRO A 132 -27.02 40.19 -23.26
CA PRO A 132 -28.18 39.52 -23.83
C PRO A 132 -27.68 38.83 -25.10
N LEU A 133 -27.80 37.53 -25.14
CA LEU A 133 -27.47 36.70 -26.29
C LEU A 133 -28.53 37.01 -27.36
N ALA A 134 -28.28 38.04 -28.15
CA ALA A 134 -29.01 38.26 -29.39
C ALA A 134 -28.75 37.05 -30.29
N ALA A 135 -29.84 36.45 -30.72
CA ALA A 135 -29.92 35.31 -31.57
C ALA A 135 -28.91 35.37 -32.76
N GLY A 136 -28.17 34.29 -32.99
CA GLY A 136 -27.55 34.08 -34.26
C GLY A 136 -26.05 33.76 -34.21
N PHE A 137 -25.68 32.60 -33.75
CA PHE A 137 -24.48 31.88 -34.21
C PHE A 137 -24.56 30.38 -33.85
N PHE A 138 -25.63 29.75 -34.36
CA PHE A 138 -25.59 28.34 -34.65
C PHE A 138 -25.06 28.15 -36.05
N GLY A 139 -23.83 27.71 -36.18
CA GLY A 139 -23.31 27.37 -37.45
C GLY A 139 -21.82 27.66 -37.53
N VAL A 140 -21.06 26.64 -37.43
CA VAL A 140 -19.69 26.36 -37.91
C VAL A 140 -18.85 25.70 -36.80
N ALA A 141 -19.17 24.47 -36.51
CA ALA A 141 -18.20 23.55 -35.92
C ALA A 141 -18.42 22.09 -36.36
N ALA A 142 -18.89 21.87 -37.56
CA ALA A 142 -19.08 20.51 -38.11
C ALA A 142 -18.43 20.29 -39.48
N ALA A 143 -17.39 21.04 -39.83
CA ALA A 143 -16.78 20.92 -41.16
C ALA A 143 -15.26 20.70 -41.17
N ALA A 144 -14.63 20.25 -40.12
CA ALA A 144 -13.19 20.01 -40.09
C ALA A 144 -12.77 18.54 -39.99
N LEU A 145 -13.65 17.59 -40.15
CA LEU A 145 -13.35 16.16 -40.03
C LEU A 145 -13.57 15.31 -41.29
N MET A 146 -13.65 15.94 -42.48
CA MET A 146 -13.88 15.20 -43.72
C MET A 146 -13.00 15.61 -44.90
N VAL A 147 -11.71 15.76 -44.70
CA VAL A 147 -10.79 15.88 -45.87
C VAL A 147 -9.54 15.04 -45.66
N TRP A 148 -9.71 13.76 -45.43
CA TRP A 148 -8.65 12.78 -45.67
C TRP A 148 -9.20 11.52 -46.34
N LYS A 149 -9.86 11.70 -47.49
CA LYS A 149 -10.16 10.58 -48.39
C LYS A 149 -9.24 10.62 -49.56
N LYS A 150 -8.26 9.75 -49.53
CA LYS A 150 -7.41 9.21 -50.60
C LYS A 150 -7.78 9.66 -52.02
N ARG A 151 -6.88 10.38 -52.66
CA ARG A 151 -6.76 10.39 -54.12
C ARG A 151 -5.86 9.23 -54.52
N GLY A 152 -6.46 8.13 -54.96
CA GLY A 152 -5.77 7.09 -55.69
C GLY A 152 -5.31 7.62 -57.03
N VAL A 153 -4.02 7.53 -57.30
CA VAL A 153 -3.42 7.82 -58.60
C VAL A 153 -3.61 6.59 -59.47
N VAL A 154 -4.41 6.73 -60.53
CA VAL A 154 -4.42 5.81 -61.66
C VAL A 154 -3.22 6.17 -62.50
N LYS A 155 -2.32 5.22 -62.70
CA LYS A 155 -1.33 5.26 -63.81
C LYS A 155 -1.71 4.28 -64.89
N LYS A 156 -1.68 4.84 -66.06
CA LYS A 156 -1.78 4.19 -67.33
C LYS A 156 -0.63 3.21 -67.58
#